data_501c4bdb60f07744cbc96635430f94a9
#
_entry.id   501c4bdb60f07744cbc96635430f94a9
#
_cell.length_a   1.000
_cell.length_b   1.000
_cell.length_c   1.000
_cell.angle_alpha   90.00
_cell.angle_beta   90.00
_cell.angle_gamma   90.00
#
_symmetry.space_group_name_H-M   'P 1'
#
loop_
_entity.id
_entity.type
_entity.pdbx_description
1 polymer ?
#
loop_
_entity_poly.entity_id
_entity_poly.type
_entity_poly.pdbx_seq_one_letter_code
_entity_poly.pdbx_strand_id
1 'polypeptide(L)'
;MKASKHRPTVARVDLDAIAFNVQQVSEHIPSQALKYAVVKANAYGHGVVAVTKKLAPQVDGFCVSNMDEALEIREEGLQHPILILGVVPSETVNLAKEHDIRLTVASLAWLDQLLGQEADLSGLKVHIKVDSGMGRIGFRRIEEIKEAERLLLAAGAEIEGIFTHFATADEADDRKFQAQYQFFKEVLAALETLPPIVHASNSATSLWHADTIFKAVRLGDVMYGLNPSGSVLALPYEIKPALSLVSELVHVKQLEAGQDVGYGATYTTEEPQWIGTIPIGYADGWIREMQNFHVLIKGDYCPIVGRVSMDQITVRLPEELPLGTKVTLIGRDGEKEITATEVADYRGTINYEVVCLLSDRIPRDYTGEE
;
A
#
# COMPACT_ATOMS: atom_id res chain seq x y z
N MET A 1 -12.80 -8.17 11.19
CA MET A 1 -13.89 -7.54 11.98
C MET A 1 -14.96 -7.08 10.99
N LYS A 2 -16.24 -7.08 11.36
CA LYS A 2 -17.28 -6.58 10.44
C LYS A 2 -17.25 -5.05 10.39
N ALA A 3 -17.40 -4.47 9.18
CA ALA A 3 -17.51 -3.04 8.98
C ALA A 3 -18.71 -2.44 9.72
N SER A 4 -18.54 -1.26 10.30
CA SER A 4 -19.54 -0.55 11.10
C SER A 4 -20.46 0.29 10.21
N LYS A 5 -21.34 -0.37 9.44
CA LYS A 5 -22.21 0.28 8.41
C LYS A 5 -23.23 1.29 8.96
N HIS A 6 -23.46 1.31 10.29
CA HIS A 6 -24.41 2.23 10.93
C HIS A 6 -23.73 3.41 11.62
N ARG A 7 -22.43 3.62 11.36
CA ARG A 7 -21.63 4.75 11.84
C ARG A 7 -21.27 5.63 10.65
N PRO A 8 -21.32 6.97 10.76
CA PRO A 8 -21.13 7.85 9.59
C PRO A 8 -19.68 7.94 9.11
N THR A 9 -18.75 7.27 9.78
CA THR A 9 -17.34 7.23 9.37
C THR A 9 -17.15 6.23 8.23
N VAL A 10 -16.62 6.70 7.08
CA VAL A 10 -16.44 5.90 5.87
C VAL A 10 -15.17 6.31 5.13
N ALA A 11 -14.46 5.32 4.58
CA ALA A 11 -13.41 5.55 3.61
C ALA A 11 -14.01 5.46 2.20
N ARG A 12 -14.03 6.58 1.48
CA ARG A 12 -14.47 6.62 0.09
C ARG A 12 -13.30 6.34 -0.81
N VAL A 13 -13.46 5.39 -1.73
CA VAL A 13 -12.43 4.94 -2.67
C VAL A 13 -12.89 5.22 -4.09
N ASP A 14 -12.15 6.05 -4.79
CA ASP A 14 -12.36 6.38 -6.19
C ASP A 14 -11.55 5.40 -7.07
N LEU A 15 -12.24 4.40 -7.62
CA LEU A 15 -11.64 3.38 -8.50
C LEU A 15 -11.22 3.97 -9.86
N ASP A 16 -11.89 5.01 -10.34
CA ASP A 16 -11.49 5.71 -11.56
C ASP A 16 -10.18 6.48 -11.37
N ALA A 17 -9.94 7.04 -10.18
CA ALA A 17 -8.65 7.64 -9.85
C ALA A 17 -7.53 6.59 -9.85
N ILE A 18 -7.78 5.37 -9.33
CA ILE A 18 -6.80 4.27 -9.38
C ILE A 18 -6.51 3.88 -10.84
N ALA A 19 -7.54 3.70 -11.65
CA ALA A 19 -7.40 3.36 -13.06
C ALA A 19 -6.66 4.46 -13.84
N PHE A 20 -6.98 5.73 -13.59
CA PHE A 20 -6.28 6.89 -14.15
C PHE A 20 -4.78 6.88 -13.79
N ASN A 21 -4.44 6.62 -12.54
CA ASN A 21 -3.05 6.61 -12.09
C ASN A 21 -2.24 5.50 -12.78
N VAL A 22 -2.83 4.29 -12.94
CA VAL A 22 -2.21 3.20 -13.70
C VAL A 22 -2.00 3.59 -15.16
N GLN A 23 -2.97 4.27 -15.77
CA GLN A 23 -2.85 4.77 -17.14
C GLN A 23 -1.72 5.82 -17.23
N GLN A 24 -1.67 6.78 -16.31
CA GLN A 24 -0.61 7.80 -16.31
C GLN A 24 0.78 7.17 -16.24
N VAL A 25 1.00 6.19 -15.36
CA VAL A 25 2.28 5.46 -15.35
C VAL A 25 2.52 4.75 -16.67
N SER A 26 1.50 4.10 -17.23
CA SER A 26 1.63 3.35 -18.50
C SER A 26 2.06 4.20 -19.69
N GLU A 27 1.68 5.48 -19.71
CA GLU A 27 2.06 6.45 -20.74
C GLU A 27 3.51 6.94 -20.62
N HIS A 28 4.13 6.77 -19.43
CA HIS A 28 5.47 7.28 -19.12
C HIS A 28 6.54 6.18 -18.94
N ILE A 29 6.18 4.91 -19.08
CA ILE A 29 7.11 3.77 -19.04
C ILE A 29 7.22 3.13 -20.43
N PRO A 30 8.24 2.26 -20.70
CA PRO A 30 8.32 1.52 -21.95
C PRO A 30 7.03 0.75 -22.24
N SER A 31 6.47 0.92 -23.44
CA SER A 31 5.16 0.37 -23.82
C SER A 31 5.06 -1.16 -23.76
N GLN A 32 6.20 -1.86 -23.86
CA GLN A 32 6.30 -3.31 -23.74
C GLN A 32 6.49 -3.81 -22.29
N ALA A 33 6.60 -2.91 -21.32
CA ALA A 33 6.73 -3.29 -19.91
C ALA A 33 5.42 -3.82 -19.36
N LEU A 34 5.49 -5.00 -18.76
CA LEU A 34 4.36 -5.59 -18.04
C LEU A 34 4.08 -4.79 -16.76
N LYS A 35 2.81 -4.66 -16.43
CA LYS A 35 2.33 -3.92 -15.26
C LYS A 35 1.76 -4.89 -14.24
N TYR A 36 2.41 -5.01 -13.09
CA TYR A 36 1.89 -5.74 -11.95
C TYR A 36 1.34 -4.76 -10.92
N ALA A 37 0.03 -4.85 -10.63
CA ALA A 37 -0.59 -4.08 -9.55
C ALA A 37 -0.26 -4.72 -8.19
N VAL A 38 0.30 -3.94 -7.27
CA VAL A 38 0.62 -4.41 -5.91
C VAL A 38 -0.58 -4.15 -5.00
N VAL A 39 -1.32 -5.20 -4.71
CA VAL A 39 -2.61 -5.13 -3.99
C VAL A 39 -2.57 -5.80 -2.60
N LYS A 40 -1.38 -6.03 -2.05
CA LYS A 40 -1.18 -6.54 -0.68
C LYS A 40 -1.82 -5.62 0.37
N ALA A 41 -2.01 -6.14 1.58
CA ALA A 41 -2.60 -5.41 2.71
C ALA A 41 -3.97 -4.80 2.34
N ASN A 42 -4.86 -5.63 1.76
CA ASN A 42 -6.18 -5.21 1.30
C ASN A 42 -6.11 -4.01 0.33
N ALA A 43 -5.22 -4.12 -0.70
CA ALA A 43 -4.93 -3.04 -1.65
C ALA A 43 -4.55 -1.72 -0.93
N TYR A 44 -3.58 -1.78 -0.01
CA TYR A 44 -3.16 -0.64 0.83
C TYR A 44 -4.36 0.00 1.58
N GLY A 45 -5.27 -0.84 2.06
CA GLY A 45 -6.47 -0.40 2.75
C GLY A 45 -7.62 0.09 1.87
N HIS A 46 -7.47 0.06 0.54
CA HIS A 46 -8.50 0.51 -0.42
C HIS A 46 -9.54 -0.56 -0.76
N GLY A 47 -9.29 -1.85 -0.41
CA GLY A 47 -10.21 -2.95 -0.72
C GLY A 47 -9.77 -3.77 -1.94
N VAL A 48 -9.16 -4.93 -1.68
CA VAL A 48 -8.49 -5.75 -2.72
C VAL A 48 -9.46 -6.21 -3.81
N VAL A 49 -10.68 -6.61 -3.45
CA VAL A 49 -11.67 -7.14 -4.41
C VAL A 49 -12.10 -6.07 -5.42
N ALA A 50 -12.46 -4.88 -4.96
CA ALA A 50 -12.89 -3.80 -5.84
C ALA A 50 -11.74 -3.31 -6.74
N VAL A 51 -10.55 -3.11 -6.13
CA VAL A 51 -9.36 -2.64 -6.86
C VAL A 51 -8.91 -3.64 -7.92
N THR A 52 -8.85 -4.93 -7.62
CA THR A 52 -8.41 -5.95 -8.59
C THR A 52 -9.38 -6.11 -9.74
N LYS A 53 -10.69 -6.09 -9.48
CA LYS A 53 -11.72 -6.10 -10.54
C LYS A 53 -11.60 -4.88 -11.46
N LYS A 54 -11.43 -3.69 -10.91
CA LYS A 54 -11.27 -2.45 -11.69
C LYS A 54 -10.02 -2.48 -12.56
N LEU A 55 -8.91 -2.97 -12.01
CA LEU A 55 -7.63 -2.95 -12.70
C LEU A 55 -7.39 -4.14 -13.65
N ALA A 56 -8.14 -5.23 -13.53
CA ALA A 56 -7.97 -6.43 -14.36
C ALA A 56 -7.81 -6.15 -15.87
N PRO A 57 -8.56 -5.22 -16.50
CA PRO A 57 -8.37 -4.92 -17.93
C PRO A 57 -7.10 -4.14 -18.27
N GLN A 58 -6.40 -3.57 -17.28
CA GLN A 58 -5.31 -2.62 -17.48
C GLN A 58 -3.93 -3.14 -17.06
N VAL A 59 -3.89 -4.25 -16.32
CA VAL A 59 -2.65 -4.81 -15.75
C VAL A 59 -2.41 -6.24 -16.21
N ASP A 60 -1.16 -6.66 -16.20
CA ASP A 60 -0.74 -7.97 -16.67
C ASP A 60 -0.69 -9.00 -15.52
N GLY A 61 -0.79 -8.55 -14.28
CA GLY A 61 -0.79 -9.41 -13.09
C GLY A 61 -0.91 -8.62 -11.79
N PHE A 62 -0.95 -9.36 -10.69
CA PHE A 62 -1.06 -8.82 -9.35
C PHE A 62 0.12 -9.27 -8.47
N CYS A 63 0.50 -8.43 -7.51
CA CYS A 63 1.47 -8.78 -6.49
C CYS A 63 0.84 -8.66 -5.11
N VAL A 64 1.05 -9.67 -4.29
CA VAL A 64 0.55 -9.77 -2.92
C VAL A 64 1.67 -10.11 -1.94
N SER A 65 1.38 -10.15 -0.65
CA SER A 65 2.36 -10.42 0.40
C SER A 65 2.45 -11.89 0.80
N ASN A 66 1.31 -12.61 0.77
CA ASN A 66 1.16 -13.95 1.31
C ASN A 66 0.13 -14.78 0.52
N MET A 67 -0.02 -16.05 0.91
CA MET A 67 -0.91 -16.99 0.24
C MET A 67 -2.39 -16.63 0.38
N ASP A 68 -2.82 -16.18 1.57
CA ASP A 68 -4.23 -15.88 1.82
C ASP A 68 -4.72 -14.70 0.97
N GLU A 69 -3.89 -13.65 0.81
CA GLU A 69 -4.18 -12.54 -0.11
C GLU A 69 -4.27 -13.00 -1.57
N ALA A 70 -3.44 -13.96 -1.99
CA ALA A 70 -3.51 -14.51 -3.34
C ALA A 70 -4.79 -15.34 -3.56
N LEU A 71 -5.18 -16.14 -2.58
CA LEU A 71 -6.40 -16.95 -2.63
C LEU A 71 -7.66 -16.09 -2.67
N GLU A 72 -7.71 -14.99 -1.90
CA GLU A 72 -8.82 -14.03 -1.94
C GLU A 72 -9.05 -13.49 -3.36
N ILE A 73 -7.98 -13.18 -4.10
CA ILE A 73 -8.09 -12.75 -5.50
C ILE A 73 -8.60 -13.90 -6.40
N ARG A 74 -8.16 -15.13 -6.16
CA ARG A 74 -8.61 -16.32 -6.91
C ARG A 74 -10.08 -16.65 -6.66
N GLU A 75 -10.57 -16.49 -5.43
CA GLU A 75 -11.99 -16.66 -5.07
C GLU A 75 -12.91 -15.72 -5.85
N GLU A 76 -12.42 -14.54 -6.25
CA GLU A 76 -13.14 -13.60 -7.13
C GLU A 76 -13.09 -13.97 -8.62
N GLY A 77 -12.51 -15.11 -8.97
CA GLY A 77 -12.47 -15.67 -10.34
C GLY A 77 -11.41 -15.06 -11.26
N LEU A 78 -10.54 -14.18 -10.77
CA LEU A 78 -9.48 -13.56 -11.57
C LEU A 78 -8.36 -14.56 -11.89
N GLN A 79 -8.03 -14.68 -13.20
CA GLN A 79 -7.04 -15.63 -13.70
C GLN A 79 -5.66 -15.01 -14.00
N HIS A 80 -5.49 -13.72 -13.76
CA HIS A 80 -4.21 -13.03 -13.96
C HIS A 80 -3.08 -13.69 -13.18
N PRO A 81 -1.83 -13.62 -13.66
CA PRO A 81 -0.65 -13.97 -12.87
C PRO A 81 -0.68 -13.30 -11.49
N ILE A 82 -0.50 -14.07 -10.42
CA ILE A 82 -0.35 -13.53 -9.05
C ILE A 82 1.02 -13.93 -8.53
N LEU A 83 1.82 -12.94 -8.15
CA LEU A 83 3.14 -13.15 -7.53
C LEU A 83 3.08 -12.80 -6.04
N ILE A 84 3.40 -13.77 -5.20
CA ILE A 84 3.63 -13.51 -3.78
C ILE A 84 5.04 -12.96 -3.61
N LEU A 85 5.16 -11.71 -3.16
CA LEU A 85 6.45 -11.01 -2.97
C LEU A 85 7.19 -11.45 -1.70
N GLY A 86 6.48 -12.00 -0.73
CA GLY A 86 7.02 -12.58 0.50
C GLY A 86 7.51 -14.00 0.31
N VAL A 87 8.18 -14.54 1.33
CA VAL A 87 8.50 -15.97 1.42
C VAL A 87 7.35 -16.66 2.15
N VAL A 88 6.87 -17.76 1.57
CA VAL A 88 5.79 -18.58 2.15
C VAL A 88 6.35 -19.84 2.81
N PRO A 89 5.64 -20.45 3.76
CA PRO A 89 6.00 -21.76 4.26
C PRO A 89 6.05 -22.82 3.14
N SER A 90 7.04 -23.70 3.17
CA SER A 90 7.24 -24.73 2.12
C SER A 90 6.03 -25.66 1.94
N GLU A 91 5.26 -25.87 3.00
CA GLU A 91 4.04 -26.68 3.03
C GLU A 91 2.92 -26.13 2.12
N THR A 92 2.97 -24.83 1.78
CA THR A 92 1.95 -24.17 0.95
C THR A 92 2.22 -24.29 -0.55
N VAL A 93 3.32 -24.92 -0.97
CA VAL A 93 3.72 -24.99 -2.39
C VAL A 93 2.69 -25.71 -3.26
N ASN A 94 2.06 -26.80 -2.75
CA ASN A 94 1.02 -27.49 -3.50
C ASN A 94 -0.21 -26.61 -3.73
N LEU A 95 -0.57 -25.79 -2.75
CA LEU A 95 -1.65 -24.81 -2.88
C LEU A 95 -1.33 -23.75 -3.94
N ALA A 96 -0.07 -23.31 -4.01
CA ALA A 96 0.38 -22.38 -5.06
C ALA A 96 0.23 -22.99 -6.46
N LYS A 97 0.59 -24.28 -6.63
CA LYS A 97 0.42 -25.02 -7.90
C LYS A 97 -1.04 -25.14 -8.28
N GLU A 98 -1.89 -25.55 -7.34
CA GLU A 98 -3.34 -25.75 -7.55
C GLU A 98 -4.03 -24.48 -8.04
N HIS A 99 -3.62 -23.33 -7.52
CA HIS A 99 -4.22 -22.02 -7.81
C HIS A 99 -3.40 -21.18 -8.81
N ASP A 100 -2.40 -21.73 -9.48
CA ASP A 100 -1.52 -21.01 -10.43
C ASP A 100 -0.95 -19.70 -9.84
N ILE A 101 -0.38 -19.80 -8.62
CA ILE A 101 0.22 -18.67 -7.90
C ILE A 101 1.75 -18.78 -7.99
N ARG A 102 2.42 -17.67 -8.33
CA ARG A 102 3.88 -17.58 -8.43
C ARG A 102 4.47 -17.33 -7.06
N LEU A 103 5.54 -18.07 -6.75
CA LEU A 103 6.25 -17.94 -5.47
C LEU A 103 7.59 -17.24 -5.62
N THR A 104 7.97 -16.52 -4.57
CA THR A 104 9.30 -15.93 -4.43
C THR A 104 10.26 -16.94 -3.79
N VAL A 105 11.34 -17.25 -4.48
CA VAL A 105 12.46 -18.03 -3.96
C VAL A 105 13.60 -17.11 -3.56
N ALA A 106 13.94 -17.10 -2.26
CA ALA A 106 14.82 -16.10 -1.67
C ALA A 106 16.04 -16.66 -0.93
N SER A 107 16.16 -17.99 -0.75
CA SER A 107 17.30 -18.63 -0.09
C SER A 107 17.42 -20.10 -0.44
N LEU A 108 18.66 -20.63 -0.39
CA LEU A 108 18.91 -22.08 -0.49
C LEU A 108 18.30 -22.85 0.68
N ALA A 109 18.33 -22.28 1.88
CA ALA A 109 17.75 -22.94 3.07
C ALA A 109 16.25 -23.24 2.91
N TRP A 110 15.49 -22.33 2.27
CA TRP A 110 14.08 -22.56 1.96
C TRP A 110 13.93 -23.66 0.89
N LEU A 111 14.79 -23.66 -0.13
CA LEU A 111 14.81 -24.70 -1.16
C LEU A 111 15.16 -26.07 -0.58
N ASP A 112 16.17 -26.15 0.29
CA ASP A 112 16.56 -27.39 0.95
C ASP A 112 15.41 -27.97 1.79
N GLN A 113 14.69 -27.10 2.51
CA GLN A 113 13.50 -27.49 3.28
C GLN A 113 12.40 -28.03 2.35
N LEU A 114 12.15 -27.38 1.23
CA LEU A 114 11.14 -27.78 0.26
C LEU A 114 11.49 -29.11 -0.41
N LEU A 115 12.72 -29.26 -0.89
CA LEU A 115 13.21 -30.48 -1.55
C LEU A 115 13.30 -31.65 -0.58
N GLY A 116 13.60 -31.42 0.69
CA GLY A 116 13.59 -32.43 1.75
C GLY A 116 12.22 -33.05 2.03
N GLN A 117 11.14 -32.42 1.57
CA GLN A 117 9.77 -32.96 1.66
C GLN A 117 9.38 -33.85 0.46
N GLU A 118 10.33 -34.16 -0.44
CA GLU A 118 10.07 -34.89 -1.69
C GLU A 118 8.96 -34.24 -2.55
N ALA A 119 8.84 -32.92 -2.48
CA ALA A 119 7.81 -32.18 -3.22
C ALA A 119 8.10 -32.23 -4.73
N ASP A 120 7.09 -32.62 -5.50
CA ASP A 120 7.11 -32.45 -6.96
C ASP A 120 6.84 -30.99 -7.32
N LEU A 121 7.83 -30.32 -7.91
CA LEU A 121 7.74 -28.92 -8.31
C LEU A 121 7.26 -28.73 -9.76
N SER A 122 6.91 -29.79 -10.46
CA SER A 122 6.40 -29.71 -11.85
C SER A 122 5.17 -28.81 -11.91
N GLY A 123 5.22 -27.79 -12.78
CA GLY A 123 4.17 -26.79 -12.94
C GLY A 123 4.18 -25.64 -11.90
N LEU A 124 5.09 -25.66 -10.92
CA LEU A 124 5.29 -24.52 -10.02
C LEU A 124 6.05 -23.43 -10.76
N LYS A 125 5.48 -22.23 -10.82
CA LYS A 125 6.14 -21.03 -11.34
C LYS A 125 6.76 -20.23 -10.21
N VAL A 126 8.02 -19.83 -10.39
CA VAL A 126 8.76 -19.11 -9.37
C VAL A 126 9.49 -17.89 -9.91
N HIS A 127 9.67 -16.87 -9.05
CA HIS A 127 10.56 -15.76 -9.28
C HIS A 127 11.70 -15.79 -8.26
N ILE A 128 12.94 -15.79 -8.76
CA ILE A 128 14.14 -15.72 -7.93
C ILE A 128 14.31 -14.29 -7.41
N LYS A 129 14.43 -14.16 -6.10
CA LYS A 129 14.63 -12.84 -5.46
C LYS A 129 16.11 -12.56 -5.19
N VAL A 130 16.61 -11.46 -5.73
CA VAL A 130 17.95 -10.94 -5.48
C VAL A 130 17.88 -9.82 -4.43
N ASP A 131 18.67 -9.89 -3.39
CA ASP A 131 18.92 -8.77 -2.48
C ASP A 131 20.11 -7.96 -2.98
N SER A 132 19.83 -6.95 -3.77
CA SER A 132 20.85 -6.03 -4.31
C SER A 132 21.29 -4.92 -3.33
N GLY A 133 20.77 -4.96 -2.08
CA GLY A 133 21.12 -3.97 -1.05
C GLY A 133 19.92 -3.42 -0.25
N MET A 134 18.73 -4.01 -0.38
CA MET A 134 17.59 -3.73 0.49
C MET A 134 17.80 -4.30 1.89
N GLY A 135 18.49 -5.47 2.01
CA GLY A 135 18.80 -6.10 3.29
C GLY A 135 17.62 -6.79 3.97
N ARG A 136 16.59 -7.20 3.20
CA ARG A 136 15.37 -7.79 3.75
C ARG A 136 15.22 -9.28 3.45
N ILE A 137 15.14 -9.66 2.17
CA ILE A 137 15.10 -11.05 1.69
C ILE A 137 15.77 -11.14 0.32
N GLY A 138 16.31 -12.30 -0.03
CA GLY A 138 16.88 -12.59 -1.35
C GLY A 138 18.33 -13.05 -1.29
N PHE A 139 18.76 -13.61 -2.39
CA PHE A 139 20.14 -14.06 -2.59
C PHE A 139 21.08 -12.85 -2.74
N ARG A 140 22.27 -12.95 -2.12
CA ARG A 140 23.29 -11.88 -2.17
C ARG A 140 24.55 -12.29 -2.95
N ARG A 141 24.66 -13.56 -3.30
CA ARG A 141 25.82 -14.11 -4.03
C ARG A 141 25.35 -14.77 -5.32
N ILE A 142 26.08 -14.53 -6.40
CA ILE A 142 25.76 -15.07 -7.74
C ILE A 142 25.80 -16.60 -7.74
N GLU A 143 26.74 -17.20 -7.00
CA GLU A 143 26.86 -18.65 -6.88
C GLU A 143 25.62 -19.29 -6.26
N GLU A 144 25.02 -18.64 -5.26
CA GLU A 144 23.77 -19.12 -4.64
C GLU A 144 22.58 -19.02 -5.60
N ILE A 145 22.54 -17.97 -6.43
CA ILE A 145 21.49 -17.80 -7.45
C ILE A 145 21.59 -18.92 -8.49
N LYS A 146 22.79 -19.21 -9.00
CA LYS A 146 23.02 -20.29 -9.94
C LYS A 146 22.69 -21.68 -9.35
N GLU A 147 23.02 -21.90 -8.10
CA GLU A 147 22.67 -23.14 -7.41
C GLU A 147 21.16 -23.25 -7.21
N ALA A 148 20.47 -22.17 -6.84
CA ALA A 148 19.01 -22.14 -6.74
C ALA A 148 18.34 -22.44 -8.10
N GLU A 149 18.85 -21.83 -9.18
CA GLU A 149 18.40 -22.09 -10.55
C GLU A 149 18.54 -23.58 -10.90
N ARG A 150 19.72 -24.15 -10.68
CA ARG A 150 20.00 -25.56 -10.94
C ARG A 150 19.07 -26.50 -10.16
N LEU A 151 18.86 -26.23 -8.87
CA LEU A 151 17.99 -27.05 -8.01
C LEU A 151 16.53 -26.96 -8.42
N LEU A 152 16.02 -25.77 -8.72
CA LEU A 152 14.65 -25.54 -9.17
C LEU A 152 14.37 -26.28 -10.49
N LEU A 153 15.24 -26.12 -11.48
CA LEU A 153 15.09 -26.79 -12.78
C LEU A 153 15.18 -28.32 -12.64
N ALA A 154 16.10 -28.85 -11.82
CA ALA A 154 16.20 -30.26 -11.55
C ALA A 154 14.96 -30.87 -10.88
N ALA A 155 14.25 -30.05 -10.07
CA ALA A 155 13.00 -30.45 -9.42
C ALA A 155 11.74 -30.20 -10.28
N GLY A 156 11.90 -29.71 -11.52
CA GLY A 156 10.81 -29.50 -12.48
C GLY A 156 10.06 -28.17 -12.35
N ALA A 157 10.53 -27.22 -11.54
CA ALA A 157 9.93 -25.90 -11.44
C ALA A 157 10.20 -25.04 -12.68
N GLU A 158 9.29 -24.15 -12.99
CA GLU A 158 9.43 -23.12 -14.03
C GLU A 158 9.95 -21.82 -13.41
N ILE A 159 11.14 -21.38 -13.78
CA ILE A 159 11.68 -20.09 -13.37
C ILE A 159 11.12 -19.03 -14.33
N GLU A 160 9.95 -18.48 -13.97
CA GLU A 160 9.24 -17.47 -14.76
C GLU A 160 9.90 -16.10 -14.65
N GLY A 161 10.56 -15.80 -13.51
CA GLY A 161 11.17 -14.49 -13.34
C GLY A 161 12.34 -14.41 -12.38
N ILE A 162 13.02 -13.26 -12.42
CA ILE A 162 14.05 -12.85 -11.46
C ILE A 162 13.86 -11.38 -11.12
N PHE A 163 13.99 -11.04 -9.83
CA PHE A 163 13.75 -9.65 -9.42
C PHE A 163 14.56 -9.17 -8.22
N THR A 164 14.67 -7.85 -8.15
CA THR A 164 15.17 -7.15 -6.96
C THR A 164 14.17 -6.08 -6.49
N HIS A 165 14.54 -5.29 -5.48
CA HIS A 165 13.77 -4.15 -4.98
C HIS A 165 14.70 -3.05 -4.52
N PHE A 166 14.48 -1.83 -5.02
CA PHE A 166 15.29 -0.67 -4.69
C PHE A 166 14.82 -0.04 -3.38
N ALA A 167 15.78 0.34 -2.55
CA ALA A 167 15.53 0.87 -1.22
C ALA A 167 15.37 2.40 -1.19
N THR A 168 15.94 3.09 -2.18
CA THR A 168 16.07 4.56 -2.18
C THR A 168 15.79 5.19 -3.55
N ALA A 169 14.92 4.56 -4.35
CA ALA A 169 14.54 5.12 -5.66
C ALA A 169 13.65 6.38 -5.54
N ASP A 170 13.18 6.68 -4.35
CA ASP A 170 12.33 7.81 -3.94
C ASP A 170 13.10 8.90 -3.18
N GLU A 171 14.43 8.77 -3.09
CA GLU A 171 15.30 9.75 -2.43
C GLU A 171 16.03 10.65 -3.45
N ALA A 172 16.38 11.88 -3.03
CA ALA A 172 17.15 12.80 -3.86
C ALA A 172 18.60 12.33 -4.10
N ASP A 173 19.17 11.54 -3.18
CA ASP A 173 20.47 10.91 -3.35
C ASP A 173 20.32 9.52 -3.98
N ASP A 174 20.62 9.42 -5.27
CA ASP A 174 20.46 8.20 -6.06
C ASP A 174 21.65 7.22 -5.99
N ARG A 175 22.74 7.53 -5.27
CA ARG A 175 23.96 6.71 -5.24
C ARG A 175 23.69 5.27 -4.84
N LYS A 176 22.83 5.04 -3.82
CA LYS A 176 22.48 3.71 -3.36
C LYS A 176 21.60 2.99 -4.39
N PHE A 177 20.65 3.69 -5.00
CA PHE A 177 19.85 3.18 -6.09
C PHE A 177 20.73 2.72 -7.27
N GLN A 178 21.69 3.54 -7.70
CA GLN A 178 22.62 3.21 -8.79
C GLN A 178 23.49 2.00 -8.46
N ALA A 179 23.98 1.90 -7.23
CA ALA A 179 24.75 0.73 -6.78
C ALA A 179 23.91 -0.55 -6.80
N GLN A 180 22.65 -0.50 -6.34
CA GLN A 180 21.71 -1.64 -6.39
C GLN A 180 21.38 -2.04 -7.83
N TYR A 181 21.16 -1.08 -8.70
CA TYR A 181 20.88 -1.29 -10.13
C TYR A 181 22.06 -1.94 -10.83
N GLN A 182 23.27 -1.45 -10.58
CA GLN A 182 24.50 -2.00 -11.15
C GLN A 182 24.74 -3.44 -10.70
N PHE A 183 24.62 -3.74 -9.39
CA PHE A 183 24.77 -5.10 -8.88
C PHE A 183 23.73 -6.05 -9.49
N PHE A 184 22.47 -5.60 -9.65
CA PHE A 184 21.46 -6.43 -10.29
C PHE A 184 21.80 -6.74 -11.75
N LYS A 185 22.34 -5.77 -12.50
CA LYS A 185 22.84 -6.02 -13.87
C LYS A 185 24.01 -7.03 -13.92
N GLU A 186 24.91 -7.00 -12.94
CA GLU A 186 25.99 -7.97 -12.80
C GLU A 186 25.47 -9.39 -12.55
N VAL A 187 24.43 -9.51 -11.69
CA VAL A 187 23.73 -10.79 -11.50
C VAL A 187 23.14 -11.29 -12.82
N LEU A 188 22.40 -10.43 -13.54
CA LEU A 188 21.79 -10.83 -14.81
C LEU A 188 22.82 -11.22 -15.87
N ALA A 189 23.95 -10.53 -15.95
CA ALA A 189 25.03 -10.82 -16.87
C ALA A 189 25.77 -12.15 -16.55
N ALA A 190 25.69 -12.62 -15.33
CA ALA A 190 26.32 -13.86 -14.89
C ALA A 190 25.46 -15.12 -15.12
N LEU A 191 24.15 -14.96 -15.41
CA LEU A 191 23.26 -16.07 -15.75
C LEU A 191 23.44 -16.49 -17.21
N GLU A 192 23.37 -17.80 -17.47
CA GLU A 192 23.48 -18.35 -18.84
C GLU A 192 22.23 -18.05 -19.67
N THR A 193 21.07 -18.10 -19.02
CA THR A 193 19.77 -17.80 -19.64
C THR A 193 18.96 -16.92 -18.68
N LEU A 194 18.45 -15.79 -19.20
CA LEU A 194 17.59 -14.94 -18.40
C LEU A 194 16.16 -15.49 -18.35
N PRO A 195 15.53 -15.52 -17.17
CA PRO A 195 14.11 -15.79 -17.08
C PRO A 195 13.28 -14.78 -17.91
N PRO A 196 12.10 -15.19 -18.42
CA PRO A 196 11.26 -14.34 -19.27
C PRO A 196 10.91 -12.99 -18.67
N ILE A 197 10.76 -12.93 -17.34
CA ILE A 197 10.33 -11.72 -16.62
C ILE A 197 11.43 -11.24 -15.67
N VAL A 198 12.24 -10.29 -16.13
CA VAL A 198 13.20 -9.57 -15.30
C VAL A 198 12.51 -8.31 -14.78
N HIS A 199 12.50 -8.10 -13.45
CA HIS A 199 11.87 -6.91 -12.90
C HIS A 199 12.57 -6.37 -11.63
N ALA A 200 12.68 -5.04 -11.54
CA ALA A 200 13.29 -4.38 -10.41
C ALA A 200 12.42 -3.21 -9.91
N SER A 201 11.70 -2.58 -10.83
CA SER A 201 11.01 -1.31 -10.65
C SER A 201 9.82 -1.41 -9.70
N ASN A 202 9.80 -0.53 -8.71
CA ASN A 202 8.65 -0.18 -7.86
C ASN A 202 8.00 1.11 -8.38
N SER A 203 7.04 1.67 -7.67
CA SER A 203 6.39 2.94 -8.01
C SER A 203 7.37 4.09 -8.20
N ALA A 204 8.33 4.24 -7.29
CA ALA A 204 9.33 5.30 -7.35
C ALA A 204 10.19 5.20 -8.62
N THR A 205 10.66 4.01 -8.94
CA THR A 205 11.42 3.78 -10.18
C THR A 205 10.59 4.10 -11.42
N SER A 206 9.31 3.77 -11.42
CA SER A 206 8.40 4.07 -12.53
C SER A 206 8.18 5.57 -12.74
N LEU A 207 8.27 6.37 -11.66
CA LEU A 207 8.12 7.82 -11.70
C LEU A 207 9.40 8.53 -12.14
N TRP A 208 10.55 8.20 -11.53
CA TRP A 208 11.77 9.01 -11.66
C TRP A 208 12.94 8.33 -12.39
N HIS A 209 12.84 7.01 -12.65
CA HIS A 209 13.93 6.22 -13.24
C HIS A 209 13.42 5.28 -14.35
N ALA A 210 12.52 5.78 -15.21
CA ALA A 210 11.85 4.94 -16.22
C ALA A 210 12.83 4.30 -17.24
N ASP A 211 13.99 4.89 -17.45
CA ASP A 211 15.08 4.38 -18.29
C ASP A 211 15.76 3.12 -17.74
N THR A 212 15.54 2.80 -16.45
CA THR A 212 16.09 1.60 -15.79
C THR A 212 15.11 0.44 -15.73
N ILE A 213 13.92 0.58 -16.33
CA ILE A 213 12.87 -0.45 -16.33
C ILE A 213 13.29 -1.62 -17.22
N PHE A 214 13.22 -2.84 -16.65
CA PHE A 214 13.39 -4.09 -17.40
C PHE A 214 12.06 -4.53 -18.04
N LYS A 215 11.69 -5.81 -17.89
CA LYS A 215 10.49 -6.37 -18.53
C LYS A 215 9.18 -6.01 -17.82
N ALA A 216 9.22 -5.74 -16.50
CA ALA A 216 8.01 -5.46 -15.75
C ALA A 216 8.23 -4.41 -14.64
N VAL A 217 7.12 -3.72 -14.30
CA VAL A 217 7.02 -2.79 -13.16
C VAL A 217 6.02 -3.31 -12.13
N ARG A 218 6.23 -2.96 -10.86
CA ARG A 218 5.32 -3.28 -9.76
C ARG A 218 4.78 -1.99 -9.18
N LEU A 219 3.55 -1.65 -9.54
CA LEU A 219 2.87 -0.42 -9.17
C LEU A 219 2.17 -0.63 -7.82
N GLY A 220 2.62 0.07 -6.80
CA GLY A 220 2.00 0.10 -5.47
C GLY A 220 1.35 1.47 -5.23
N ASP A 221 1.92 2.25 -4.33
CA ASP A 221 1.46 3.55 -3.86
C ASP A 221 1.08 4.54 -4.96
N VAL A 222 1.85 4.58 -6.07
CA VAL A 222 1.53 5.46 -7.20
C VAL A 222 0.13 5.22 -7.77
N MET A 223 -0.32 3.97 -7.82
CA MET A 223 -1.67 3.69 -8.35
C MET A 223 -2.78 4.13 -7.38
N TYR A 224 -2.48 4.26 -6.09
CA TYR A 224 -3.40 4.82 -5.10
C TYR A 224 -3.34 6.35 -5.00
N GLY A 225 -2.53 7.00 -5.84
CA GLY A 225 -2.36 8.44 -5.86
C GLY A 225 -1.51 8.99 -4.72
N LEU A 226 -0.62 8.15 -4.20
CA LEU A 226 0.33 8.50 -3.14
C LEU A 226 1.71 8.77 -3.75
N ASN A 227 2.33 9.88 -3.37
CA ASN A 227 3.71 10.15 -3.75
C ASN A 227 4.66 9.25 -2.93
N PRO A 228 5.44 8.35 -3.57
CA PRO A 228 6.36 7.44 -2.87
C PRO A 228 7.41 8.15 -2.01
N SER A 229 7.83 9.34 -2.41
CA SER A 229 8.80 10.15 -1.68
C SER A 229 8.18 11.04 -0.60
N GLY A 230 6.86 10.94 -0.36
CA GLY A 230 6.15 11.90 0.50
C GLY A 230 6.21 13.30 -0.08
N SER A 231 6.99 14.19 0.53
CA SER A 231 7.18 15.58 0.09
C SER A 231 8.58 15.87 -0.49
N VAL A 232 9.47 14.85 -0.59
CA VAL A 232 10.89 15.06 -0.97
C VAL A 232 11.06 15.35 -2.46
N LEU A 233 10.44 14.55 -3.32
CA LEU A 233 10.51 14.70 -4.77
C LEU A 233 9.16 15.13 -5.34
N ALA A 234 9.17 16.11 -6.26
CA ALA A 234 7.97 16.47 -7.01
C ALA A 234 7.56 15.34 -7.95
N LEU A 235 6.25 15.12 -8.09
CA LEU A 235 5.72 14.18 -9.06
C LEU A 235 6.01 14.67 -10.48
N PRO A 236 6.48 13.82 -11.40
CA PRO A 236 6.78 14.20 -12.77
C PRO A 236 5.52 14.42 -13.62
N TYR A 237 4.40 13.88 -13.21
CA TYR A 237 3.08 14.03 -13.84
C TYR A 237 1.97 13.87 -12.79
N GLU A 238 0.74 14.21 -13.18
CA GLU A 238 -0.41 14.17 -12.27
C GLU A 238 -0.76 12.72 -11.88
N ILE A 239 -0.96 12.52 -10.58
CA ILE A 239 -1.66 11.36 -10.01
C ILE A 239 -2.76 11.85 -9.07
N LYS A 240 -3.83 11.08 -8.92
CA LYS A 240 -5.02 11.45 -8.14
C LYS A 240 -5.11 10.61 -6.87
N PRO A 241 -5.16 11.21 -5.66
CA PRO A 241 -5.46 10.47 -4.45
C PRO A 241 -6.77 9.70 -4.58
N ALA A 242 -6.73 8.40 -4.35
CA ALA A 242 -7.89 7.53 -4.53
C ALA A 242 -8.74 7.37 -3.26
N LEU A 243 -8.21 7.71 -2.08
CA LEU A 243 -8.91 7.53 -0.81
C LEU A 243 -9.18 8.86 -0.13
N SER A 244 -10.41 9.04 0.32
CA SER A 244 -10.78 10.07 1.30
C SER A 244 -11.43 9.43 2.53
N LEU A 245 -11.18 10.00 3.72
CA LEU A 245 -11.75 9.56 4.99
C LEU A 245 -12.69 10.64 5.50
N VAL A 246 -13.97 10.33 5.58
CA VAL A 246 -15.01 11.28 6.00
C VAL A 246 -15.83 10.73 7.15
N SER A 247 -16.46 11.64 7.90
CA SER A 247 -17.36 11.34 9.01
C SER A 247 -18.38 12.47 9.16
N GLU A 248 -19.08 12.50 10.31
CA GLU A 248 -20.03 13.55 10.67
C GLU A 248 -19.92 13.89 12.15
N LEU A 249 -20.38 15.08 12.52
CA LEU A 249 -20.58 15.46 13.91
C LEU A 249 -21.76 14.69 14.50
N VAL A 250 -21.50 13.87 15.53
CA VAL A 250 -22.54 13.09 16.23
C VAL A 250 -22.98 13.71 17.54
N HIS A 251 -22.22 14.67 18.07
CA HIS A 251 -22.55 15.45 19.26
C HIS A 251 -21.89 16.83 19.18
N VAL A 252 -22.61 17.87 19.58
CA VAL A 252 -22.12 19.24 19.68
C VAL A 252 -22.57 19.83 21.01
N LYS A 253 -21.69 20.49 21.71
CA LYS A 253 -21.96 21.16 22.98
C LYS A 253 -21.09 22.39 23.16
N GLN A 254 -21.57 23.36 23.91
CA GLN A 254 -20.76 24.45 24.42
C GLN A 254 -20.18 24.05 25.79
N LEU A 255 -18.91 24.29 25.99
CA LEU A 255 -18.23 24.21 27.29
C LEU A 255 -17.86 25.60 27.76
N GLU A 256 -18.11 25.89 29.07
CA GLU A 256 -17.67 27.13 29.69
C GLU A 256 -16.15 27.14 29.90
N ALA A 257 -15.58 28.30 30.20
CA ALA A 257 -14.17 28.42 30.56
C ALA A 257 -13.83 27.53 31.79
N GLY A 258 -12.65 26.92 31.74
CA GLY A 258 -12.15 26.06 32.80
C GLY A 258 -12.68 24.64 32.79
N GLN A 259 -13.40 24.21 31.74
CA GLN A 259 -13.88 22.82 31.61
C GLN A 259 -12.90 21.95 30.82
N ASP A 260 -12.69 20.72 31.28
CA ASP A 260 -11.76 19.76 30.70
C ASP A 260 -12.38 18.91 29.59
N VAL A 261 -11.54 18.48 28.63
CA VAL A 261 -11.92 17.62 27.51
C VAL A 261 -11.07 16.34 27.49
N GLY A 262 -11.75 15.20 27.50
CA GLY A 262 -11.17 13.88 27.25
C GLY A 262 -10.36 13.30 28.40
N TYR A 263 -9.75 12.14 28.13
CA TYR A 263 -8.95 11.40 29.13
C TYR A 263 -7.73 12.20 29.60
N GLY A 264 -7.57 12.27 30.92
CA GLY A 264 -6.43 12.92 31.58
C GLY A 264 -6.49 14.43 31.54
N ALA A 265 -7.66 15.02 31.17
CA ALA A 265 -7.88 16.46 31.17
C ALA A 265 -6.71 17.25 30.48
N THR A 266 -6.29 16.75 29.30
CA THR A 266 -5.12 17.31 28.59
C THR A 266 -5.44 18.58 27.79
N TYR A 267 -6.72 18.94 27.75
CA TYR A 267 -7.22 20.19 27.17
C TYR A 267 -8.24 20.79 28.11
N THR A 268 -8.06 22.05 28.48
CA THR A 268 -9.00 22.83 29.29
C THR A 268 -9.41 24.07 28.48
N THR A 269 -10.70 24.37 28.45
CA THR A 269 -11.23 25.58 27.75
C THR A 269 -10.77 26.85 28.46
N GLU A 270 -10.23 27.83 27.76
CA GLU A 270 -9.83 29.12 28.31
C GLU A 270 -11.00 30.12 28.30
N GLU A 271 -11.97 29.90 27.40
CA GLU A 271 -13.18 30.70 27.21
C GLU A 271 -14.33 29.77 26.80
N PRO A 272 -15.60 30.20 26.75
CA PRO A 272 -16.68 29.40 26.21
C PRO A 272 -16.38 28.94 24.77
N GLN A 273 -16.42 27.60 24.53
CA GLN A 273 -16.05 26.98 23.24
C GLN A 273 -17.08 25.97 22.81
N TRP A 274 -17.33 25.89 21.50
CA TRP A 274 -18.09 24.80 20.90
C TRP A 274 -17.19 23.60 20.65
N ILE A 275 -17.62 22.43 21.17
CA ILE A 275 -16.91 21.16 21.05
C ILE A 275 -17.77 20.16 20.29
N GLY A 276 -17.25 19.67 19.15
CA GLY A 276 -17.84 18.61 18.35
C GLY A 276 -17.24 17.24 18.67
N THR A 277 -18.04 16.20 18.60
CA THR A 277 -17.58 14.80 18.72
C THR A 277 -17.77 14.08 17.39
N ILE A 278 -16.74 13.36 16.97
CA ILE A 278 -16.67 12.60 15.71
C ILE A 278 -16.44 11.13 16.05
N PRO A 279 -17.23 10.17 15.48
CA PRO A 279 -17.16 8.76 15.83
C PRO A 279 -16.05 8.01 15.07
N ILE A 280 -14.80 8.39 15.35
CA ILE A 280 -13.59 7.73 14.88
C ILE A 280 -12.52 7.82 15.97
N GLY A 281 -11.74 6.75 16.16
CA GLY A 281 -10.68 6.73 17.16
C GLY A 281 -9.57 5.73 16.82
N TYR A 282 -8.71 5.41 17.81
CA TYR A 282 -7.53 4.61 17.54
C TYR A 282 -7.84 3.16 17.12
N ALA A 283 -9.01 2.61 17.48
CA ALA A 283 -9.43 1.29 17.01
C ALA A 283 -9.81 1.27 15.51
N ASP A 284 -9.96 2.44 14.92
CA ASP A 284 -10.24 2.65 13.49
C ASP A 284 -8.97 2.94 12.66
N GLY A 285 -7.82 3.11 13.34
CA GLY A 285 -6.57 3.55 12.72
C GLY A 285 -6.29 5.04 12.86
N TRP A 286 -7.18 5.83 13.49
CA TRP A 286 -6.93 7.22 13.84
C TRP A 286 -6.23 7.30 15.19
N ILE A 287 -4.91 7.12 15.17
CA ILE A 287 -4.06 6.83 16.33
C ILE A 287 -4.00 7.96 17.35
N ARG A 288 -3.48 7.67 18.56
CA ARG A 288 -3.46 8.62 19.67
C ARG A 288 -2.58 9.84 19.42
N GLU A 289 -1.56 9.71 18.61
CA GLU A 289 -0.66 10.78 18.18
C GLU A 289 -1.38 11.87 17.37
N MET A 290 -2.59 11.61 16.85
CA MET A 290 -3.42 12.61 16.17
C MET A 290 -4.03 13.67 17.09
N GLN A 291 -3.79 13.63 18.40
CA GLN A 291 -4.10 14.72 19.30
C GLN A 291 -3.39 16.01 18.82
N ASN A 292 -4.10 17.15 18.83
CA ASN A 292 -3.67 18.47 18.34
C ASN A 292 -3.51 18.59 16.81
N PHE A 293 -3.75 17.52 16.06
CA PHE A 293 -3.95 17.65 14.62
C PHE A 293 -5.31 18.31 14.33
N HIS A 294 -5.74 18.36 13.11
CA HIS A 294 -6.99 19.00 12.72
C HIS A 294 -7.80 18.13 11.75
N VAL A 295 -9.05 18.50 11.59
CA VAL A 295 -9.97 18.00 10.55
C VAL A 295 -10.56 19.20 9.80
N LEU A 296 -11.15 18.97 8.63
CA LEU A 296 -11.88 20.00 7.89
C LEU A 296 -13.38 19.87 8.13
N ILE A 297 -14.03 20.99 8.45
CA ILE A 297 -15.48 21.09 8.62
C ILE A 297 -15.93 22.40 7.95
N LYS A 298 -16.80 22.32 6.93
CA LYS A 298 -17.25 23.47 6.12
C LYS A 298 -16.09 24.33 5.58
N GLY A 299 -14.97 23.68 5.20
CA GLY A 299 -13.79 24.36 4.70
C GLY A 299 -12.88 24.99 5.76
N ASP A 300 -13.14 24.81 7.06
CA ASP A 300 -12.31 25.32 8.15
C ASP A 300 -11.54 24.19 8.85
N TYR A 301 -10.28 24.48 9.22
CA TYR A 301 -9.48 23.61 10.06
C TYR A 301 -9.97 23.67 11.52
N CYS A 302 -10.50 22.55 12.00
CA CYS A 302 -10.98 22.36 13.36
C CYS A 302 -9.98 21.49 14.13
N PRO A 303 -9.26 22.02 15.14
CA PRO A 303 -8.25 21.28 15.87
C PRO A 303 -8.87 20.17 16.73
N ILE A 304 -8.20 19.01 16.77
CA ILE A 304 -8.52 17.91 17.68
C ILE A 304 -8.07 18.32 19.09
N VAL A 305 -9.01 18.39 20.02
CA VAL A 305 -8.77 18.79 21.42
C VAL A 305 -8.98 17.62 22.37
N GLY A 306 -8.13 17.52 23.37
CA GLY A 306 -8.09 16.35 24.25
C GLY A 306 -7.52 15.10 23.56
N ARG A 307 -7.39 14.00 24.29
CA ARG A 307 -6.81 12.76 23.78
C ARG A 307 -7.76 12.03 22.86
N VAL A 308 -7.23 11.47 21.77
CA VAL A 308 -7.97 10.51 20.92
C VAL A 308 -8.37 9.32 21.76
N SER A 309 -9.68 8.99 21.76
CA SER A 309 -10.25 7.83 22.42
C SER A 309 -10.28 6.60 21.51
N MET A 310 -10.73 5.44 22.02
CA MET A 310 -10.83 4.22 21.21
C MET A 310 -11.72 4.40 19.99
N ASP A 311 -12.87 5.08 20.16
CA ASP A 311 -13.95 5.13 19.16
C ASP A 311 -14.35 6.57 18.77
N GLN A 312 -13.76 7.59 19.42
CA GLN A 312 -14.18 8.99 19.23
C GLN A 312 -12.99 9.96 19.34
N ILE A 313 -13.10 11.05 18.61
CA ILE A 313 -12.29 12.27 18.80
C ILE A 313 -13.20 13.46 19.10
N THR A 314 -12.64 14.46 19.73
CA THR A 314 -13.28 15.75 19.98
C THR A 314 -12.53 16.86 19.26
N VAL A 315 -13.27 17.81 18.70
CA VAL A 315 -12.72 18.94 17.96
C VAL A 315 -13.29 20.25 18.48
N ARG A 316 -12.49 21.32 18.48
CA ARG A 316 -12.98 22.69 18.71
C ARG A 316 -13.60 23.21 17.43
N LEU A 317 -14.85 23.68 17.52
CA LEU A 317 -15.61 24.26 16.42
C LEU A 317 -15.56 25.82 16.50
N PRO A 318 -15.61 26.52 15.36
CA PRO A 318 -15.66 27.98 15.34
C PRO A 318 -17.00 28.53 15.87
N GLU A 319 -18.08 27.77 15.72
CA GLU A 319 -19.44 28.11 16.09
C GLU A 319 -20.28 26.88 16.39
N GLU A 320 -21.52 27.03 16.83
CA GLU A 320 -22.47 25.89 16.89
C GLU A 320 -22.77 25.38 15.50
N LEU A 321 -22.54 24.09 15.29
CA LEU A 321 -22.84 23.39 14.02
C LEU A 321 -23.90 22.30 14.23
N PRO A 322 -24.78 22.08 13.24
CA PRO A 322 -25.77 21.01 13.30
C PRO A 322 -25.15 19.61 13.40
N LEU A 323 -25.83 18.69 14.10
CA LEU A 323 -25.52 17.26 14.01
C LEU A 323 -25.64 16.77 12.56
N GLY A 324 -24.78 15.83 12.15
CA GLY A 324 -24.70 15.36 10.77
C GLY A 324 -23.88 16.27 9.86
N THR A 325 -23.30 17.38 10.38
CA THR A 325 -22.36 18.19 9.59
C THR A 325 -21.17 17.31 9.18
N LYS A 326 -20.87 17.29 7.87
CA LYS A 326 -19.75 16.53 7.29
C LYS A 326 -18.43 16.96 7.90
N VAL A 327 -17.59 15.97 8.19
CA VAL A 327 -16.19 16.12 8.64
C VAL A 327 -15.29 15.41 7.65
N THR A 328 -14.23 16.07 7.21
CA THR A 328 -13.20 15.47 6.35
C THR A 328 -11.92 15.31 7.16
N LEU A 329 -11.48 14.07 7.32
CA LEU A 329 -10.23 13.71 8.02
C LEU A 329 -9.07 13.55 7.04
N ILE A 330 -9.34 12.99 5.86
CA ILE A 330 -8.42 12.93 4.71
C ILE A 330 -9.25 13.25 3.47
N GLY A 331 -8.76 14.17 2.64
CA GLY A 331 -9.43 14.62 1.41
C GLY A 331 -9.79 16.09 1.42
N ARG A 332 -10.65 16.51 0.48
CA ARG A 332 -11.01 17.90 0.24
C ARG A 332 -12.32 18.31 0.91
N ASP A 333 -12.34 19.55 1.39
CA ASP A 333 -13.54 20.24 1.82
C ASP A 333 -13.45 21.73 1.40
N GLY A 334 -14.22 22.11 0.40
CA GLY A 334 -14.06 23.40 -0.27
C GLY A 334 -12.72 23.50 -1.01
N GLU A 335 -11.99 24.58 -0.74
CA GLU A 335 -10.66 24.83 -1.33
C GLU A 335 -9.51 24.17 -0.54
N LYS A 336 -9.77 23.67 0.67
CA LYS A 336 -8.76 23.10 1.54
C LYS A 336 -8.73 21.57 1.40
N GLU A 337 -7.58 21.02 1.71
CA GLU A 337 -7.33 19.58 1.66
C GLU A 337 -6.48 19.13 2.85
N ILE A 338 -6.73 17.94 3.35
CA ILE A 338 -5.84 17.19 4.24
C ILE A 338 -5.40 15.95 3.47
N THR A 339 -4.12 15.85 3.15
CA THR A 339 -3.58 14.70 2.42
C THR A 339 -3.13 13.59 3.37
N ALA A 340 -3.05 12.34 2.86
CA ALA A 340 -2.45 11.25 3.61
C ALA A 340 -0.98 11.53 3.95
N THR A 341 -0.27 12.29 3.10
CA THR A 341 1.11 12.73 3.35
C THR A 341 1.18 13.72 4.52
N GLU A 342 0.28 14.70 4.59
CA GLU A 342 0.22 15.64 5.72
C GLU A 342 -0.06 14.91 7.06
N VAL A 343 -0.97 13.94 7.06
CA VAL A 343 -1.21 13.08 8.23
C VAL A 343 0.03 12.27 8.59
N ALA A 344 0.75 11.73 7.60
CA ALA A 344 1.98 10.98 7.81
C ALA A 344 3.10 11.84 8.39
N ASP A 345 3.31 13.03 7.84
CA ASP A 345 4.31 13.99 8.32
C ASP A 345 4.05 14.37 9.78
N TYR A 346 2.78 14.63 10.13
CA TYR A 346 2.40 14.91 11.51
C TYR A 346 2.68 13.75 12.46
N ARG A 347 2.46 12.50 11.99
CA ARG A 347 2.69 11.27 12.77
C ARG A 347 4.16 10.85 12.80
N GLY A 348 5.03 11.44 12.00
CA GLY A 348 6.43 11.00 11.82
C GLY A 348 6.55 9.65 11.12
N THR A 349 5.69 9.38 10.12
CA THR A 349 5.66 8.14 9.33
C THR A 349 5.49 8.43 7.84
N ILE A 350 5.12 7.43 7.05
CA ILE A 350 4.89 7.51 5.60
C ILE A 350 3.39 7.39 5.25
N ASN A 351 2.99 7.99 4.13
CA ASN A 351 1.58 8.00 3.68
C ASN A 351 1.00 6.60 3.47
N TYR A 352 1.81 5.61 3.11
CA TYR A 352 1.42 4.18 3.02
C TYR A 352 0.85 3.65 4.34
N GLU A 353 1.53 3.93 5.45
CA GLU A 353 1.09 3.46 6.77
C GLU A 353 -0.25 4.09 7.15
N VAL A 354 -0.45 5.37 6.83
CA VAL A 354 -1.70 6.07 7.14
C VAL A 354 -2.90 5.35 6.55
N VAL A 355 -2.86 5.00 5.26
CA VAL A 355 -3.99 4.34 4.58
C VAL A 355 -4.11 2.87 4.93
N CYS A 356 -2.97 2.16 5.10
CA CYS A 356 -2.97 0.74 5.47
C CYS A 356 -3.50 0.48 6.89
N LEU A 357 -3.36 1.43 7.81
CA LEU A 357 -3.83 1.30 9.20
C LEU A 357 -5.32 1.58 9.37
N LEU A 358 -6.02 2.08 8.35
CA LEU A 358 -7.47 2.20 8.41
C LEU A 358 -8.11 0.83 8.55
N SER A 359 -8.65 0.55 9.73
CA SER A 359 -9.14 -0.79 10.08
C SER A 359 -10.39 -1.18 9.29
N ASP A 360 -10.70 -2.48 9.25
CA ASP A 360 -11.92 -3.02 8.62
C ASP A 360 -13.21 -2.62 9.35
N ARG A 361 -13.12 -1.94 10.49
CA ARG A 361 -14.28 -1.30 11.12
C ARG A 361 -14.85 -0.17 10.29
N ILE A 362 -14.00 0.52 9.50
CA ILE A 362 -14.43 1.58 8.59
C ILE A 362 -14.90 0.93 7.29
N PRO A 363 -16.19 1.06 6.91
CA PRO A 363 -16.65 0.59 5.61
C PRO A 363 -15.93 1.35 4.48
N ARG A 364 -15.70 0.66 3.36
CA ARG A 364 -15.25 1.26 2.10
C ARG A 364 -16.47 1.49 1.23
N ASP A 365 -16.57 2.70 0.69
CA ASP A 365 -17.62 3.14 -0.22
C ASP A 365 -16.94 3.46 -1.56
N TYR A 366 -17.34 2.76 -2.61
CA TYR A 366 -16.64 2.81 -3.90
C TYR A 366 -17.38 3.68 -4.89
N THR A 367 -16.63 4.44 -5.70
CA THR A 367 -17.11 5.12 -6.91
C THR A 367 -16.35 4.60 -8.12
N GLY A 368 -16.98 4.65 -9.32
CA GLY A 368 -16.36 4.15 -10.54
C GLY A 368 -16.33 2.62 -10.66
N GLU A 369 -17.30 1.92 -10.11
CA GLU A 369 -17.44 0.44 -10.21
C GLU A 369 -17.86 -0.07 -11.60
N GLU A 370 -18.30 0.80 -12.51
CA GLU A 370 -18.76 0.44 -13.88
C GLU A 370 -17.60 0.25 -14.87
#